data_0bd7f91d6dcc0c87f79b9685e9fe92e2
#
_entry.id   0bd7f91d6dcc0c87f79b9685e9fe92e2
#
_cell.length_a   1.000
_cell.length_b   1.000
_cell.length_c   1.000
_cell.angle_alpha   90.00
_cell.angle_beta   90.00
_cell.angle_gamma   90.00
#
_symmetry.space_group_name_H-M   'P 1'
#
loop_
_entity.id
_entity.type
_entity.pdbx_description
1 polymer ?
#
loop_
_entity_poly.entity_id
_entity_poly.type
_entity_poly.pdbx_seq_one_letter_code
_entity_poly.pdbx_strand_id
1 'polypeptide(L)'
;FTPRFLIAYCDFKISGQMKDYMKREGLLNDDPITYSLKYNEIRHDIFEEEIKAGTYYNEKRMKVFYDRLSKEMYSEAFIGEKQIKMLKEIASVLARHRANVKIVISPLYDQKKMAVEDIEILKDIFGENVVYDFSGKNEFTEDYRNYYECSHYRPHVARAILDSIY
;
A
#
# COMPACT_ATOMS: atom_id res chain seq x y z
N PHE A 1 17.23 -18.54 -1.23
CA PHE A 1 16.32 -19.56 -1.76
C PHE A 1 16.56 -20.88 -1.01
N THR A 2 15.48 -21.46 -0.46
CA THR A 2 15.57 -22.77 0.19
C THR A 2 15.59 -23.88 -0.87
N PRO A 3 16.21 -25.06 -0.59
CA PRO A 3 16.15 -26.20 -1.51
C PRO A 3 14.71 -26.61 -1.89
N ARG A 4 13.78 -26.53 -0.95
CA ARG A 4 12.35 -26.80 -1.19
C ARG A 4 11.74 -25.86 -2.22
N PHE A 5 12.05 -24.56 -2.13
CA PHE A 5 11.61 -23.58 -3.12
C PHE A 5 12.14 -23.92 -4.53
N LEU A 6 13.43 -24.24 -4.64
CA LEU A 6 14.03 -24.60 -5.94
C LEU A 6 13.39 -25.85 -6.54
N ILE A 7 13.11 -26.86 -5.73
CA ILE A 7 12.42 -28.09 -6.19
C ILE A 7 11.01 -27.72 -6.69
N ALA A 8 10.24 -26.97 -5.92
CA ALA A 8 8.89 -26.54 -6.29
C ALA A 8 8.91 -25.70 -7.58
N TYR A 9 9.85 -24.77 -7.69
CA TYR A 9 10.00 -23.92 -8.87
C TYR A 9 10.36 -24.74 -10.13
N CYS A 10 11.34 -25.65 -10.03
CA CYS A 10 11.73 -26.52 -11.16
C CYS A 10 10.58 -27.45 -11.57
N ASP A 11 9.89 -28.05 -10.61
CA ASP A 11 8.73 -28.90 -10.90
C ASP A 11 7.61 -28.10 -11.58
N PHE A 12 7.29 -26.91 -11.10
CA PHE A 12 6.32 -26.02 -11.75
C PHE A 12 6.76 -25.65 -13.18
N LYS A 13 8.04 -25.30 -13.38
CA LYS A 13 8.57 -24.95 -14.71
C LYS A 13 8.52 -26.10 -15.69
N ILE A 14 8.72 -27.34 -15.24
CA ILE A 14 8.69 -28.55 -16.08
C ILE A 14 7.26 -29.02 -16.34
N SER A 15 6.43 -29.06 -15.29
CA SER A 15 5.06 -29.61 -15.39
C SER A 15 4.03 -28.59 -15.89
N GLY A 16 4.27 -27.30 -15.72
CA GLY A 16 3.30 -26.23 -15.95
C GLY A 16 2.10 -26.25 -14.99
N GLN A 17 2.15 -27.08 -13.93
CA GLN A 17 1.04 -27.28 -13.02
C GLN A 17 1.39 -26.87 -11.59
N MET A 18 0.50 -26.11 -10.96
CA MET A 18 0.60 -25.75 -9.55
C MET A 18 0.09 -26.90 -8.68
N LYS A 19 1.00 -27.64 -8.04
CA LYS A 19 0.67 -28.78 -7.17
C LYS A 19 0.38 -28.35 -5.74
N ASP A 20 -0.42 -29.13 -5.01
CA ASP A 20 -0.85 -28.78 -3.64
C ASP A 20 0.30 -28.54 -2.65
N TYR A 21 1.41 -29.29 -2.77
CA TYR A 21 2.55 -29.08 -1.90
C TYR A 21 3.24 -27.73 -2.11
N MET A 22 3.17 -27.17 -3.33
CA MET A 22 3.74 -25.87 -3.67
C MET A 22 2.97 -24.73 -2.99
N LYS A 23 1.63 -24.88 -2.88
CA LYS A 23 0.74 -23.90 -2.24
C LYS A 23 0.79 -24.00 -0.71
N ARG A 24 0.80 -25.22 -0.19
CA ARG A 24 0.62 -25.53 1.24
C ARG A 24 1.67 -24.90 2.14
N GLU A 25 2.91 -24.82 1.66
CA GLU A 25 4.03 -24.24 2.40
C GLU A 25 4.33 -22.80 1.98
N GLY A 26 3.49 -22.18 1.14
CA GLY A 26 3.75 -20.85 0.59
C GLY A 26 5.02 -20.79 -0.28
N LEU A 27 5.44 -21.93 -0.83
CA LEU A 27 6.64 -22.03 -1.68
C LEU A 27 6.45 -21.32 -3.01
N LEU A 28 5.27 -21.50 -3.60
CA LEU A 28 4.81 -20.77 -4.78
C LEU A 28 3.40 -20.27 -4.50
N ASN A 29 3.11 -19.07 -4.95
CA ASN A 29 1.78 -18.47 -4.82
C ASN A 29 1.04 -18.61 -6.15
N ASP A 30 -0.23 -18.99 -6.08
CA ASP A 30 -1.15 -19.01 -7.22
C ASP A 30 -2.11 -17.82 -7.20
N ASP A 31 -1.89 -16.85 -6.30
CA ASP A 31 -2.66 -15.61 -6.35
C ASP A 31 -2.50 -14.99 -7.74
N PRO A 32 -3.59 -14.66 -8.38
CA PRO A 32 -3.58 -14.12 -9.73
C PRO A 32 -3.13 -12.66 -9.72
N ILE A 33 -1.89 -12.47 -9.28
CA ILE A 33 -1.23 -11.16 -9.30
C ILE A 33 -0.71 -10.93 -10.72
N THR A 34 -1.18 -9.87 -11.35
CA THR A 34 -0.66 -9.42 -12.63
C THR A 34 0.50 -8.47 -12.37
N TYR A 35 1.64 -8.74 -12.98
CA TYR A 35 2.82 -7.91 -12.86
C TYR A 35 3.13 -7.20 -14.17
N SER A 36 3.23 -5.87 -14.12
CA SER A 36 3.63 -5.07 -15.28
C SER A 36 5.12 -4.75 -15.22
N LEU A 37 5.91 -5.37 -16.10
CA LEU A 37 7.34 -5.06 -16.24
C LEU A 37 7.57 -3.62 -16.72
N LYS A 38 6.66 -3.07 -17.53
CA LYS A 38 6.77 -1.72 -18.08
C LYS A 38 6.71 -0.65 -17.00
N TYR A 39 5.83 -0.83 -16.00
CA TYR A 39 5.59 0.13 -14.94
C TYR A 39 6.14 -0.31 -13.59
N ASN A 40 6.73 -1.51 -13.52
CA ASN A 40 7.21 -2.13 -12.28
C ASN A 40 6.12 -2.13 -11.18
N GLU A 41 4.90 -2.48 -11.56
CA GLU A 41 3.75 -2.48 -10.67
C GLU A 41 3.16 -3.88 -10.50
N ILE A 42 2.60 -4.11 -9.33
CA ILE A 42 1.74 -5.26 -9.03
C ILE A 42 0.29 -4.82 -9.19
N ARG A 43 -0.52 -5.62 -9.92
CA ARG A 43 -1.93 -5.31 -10.18
C ARG A 43 -2.81 -6.44 -9.67
N HIS A 44 -3.93 -6.05 -9.08
CA HIS A 44 -4.96 -6.96 -8.61
C HIS A 44 -6.19 -6.92 -9.56
N ASP A 45 -5.97 -7.11 -10.86
CA ASP A 45 -7.03 -6.98 -11.88
C ASP A 45 -8.22 -7.90 -11.60
N ILE A 46 -7.96 -9.12 -11.09
CA ILE A 46 -9.04 -10.05 -10.74
C ILE A 46 -9.91 -9.52 -9.59
N PHE A 47 -9.34 -8.82 -8.62
CA PHE A 47 -10.13 -8.21 -7.55
C PHE A 47 -11.04 -7.11 -8.08
N GLU A 48 -10.57 -6.32 -9.05
CA GLU A 48 -11.41 -5.32 -9.71
C GLU A 48 -12.55 -5.96 -10.51
N GLU A 49 -12.31 -7.11 -11.14
CA GLU A 49 -13.35 -7.88 -11.84
C GLU A 49 -14.39 -8.45 -10.85
N GLU A 50 -13.94 -9.04 -9.75
CA GLU A 50 -14.83 -9.52 -8.68
C GLU A 50 -15.65 -8.38 -8.06
N ILE A 51 -15.06 -7.19 -7.89
CA ILE A 51 -15.78 -6.01 -7.37
C ILE A 51 -16.84 -5.56 -8.37
N LYS A 52 -16.53 -5.51 -9.67
CA LYS A 52 -17.50 -5.18 -10.73
C LYS A 52 -18.64 -6.21 -10.78
N ALA A 53 -18.34 -7.48 -10.54
CA ALA A 53 -19.32 -8.55 -10.46
C ALA A 53 -20.12 -8.58 -9.15
N GLY A 54 -19.76 -7.75 -8.15
CA GLY A 54 -20.41 -7.70 -6.85
C GLY A 54 -20.09 -8.89 -5.94
N THR A 55 -19.05 -9.65 -6.22
CA THR A 55 -18.67 -10.88 -5.49
C THR A 55 -17.49 -10.71 -4.55
N TYR A 56 -16.72 -9.61 -4.68
CA TYR A 56 -15.52 -9.39 -3.89
C TYR A 56 -15.79 -9.22 -2.40
N TYR A 57 -16.71 -8.32 -2.02
CA TYR A 57 -17.02 -8.00 -0.62
C TYR A 57 -18.00 -9.00 -0.02
N ASN A 58 -17.64 -10.28 -0.07
CA ASN A 58 -18.38 -11.37 0.55
C ASN A 58 -18.11 -11.47 2.06
N GLU A 59 -18.87 -12.30 2.77
CA GLU A 59 -18.77 -12.47 4.22
C GLU A 59 -17.35 -12.78 4.71
N LYS A 60 -16.59 -13.57 3.96
CA LYS A 60 -15.19 -13.90 4.30
C LYS A 60 -14.28 -12.67 4.20
N ARG A 61 -14.42 -11.89 3.11
CA ARG A 61 -13.63 -10.69 2.89
C ARG A 61 -13.99 -9.56 3.84
N MET A 62 -15.27 -9.43 4.18
CA MET A 62 -15.71 -8.40 5.13
C MET A 62 -15.13 -8.54 6.53
N LYS A 63 -14.65 -9.74 6.92
CA LYS A 63 -14.00 -9.95 8.24
C LYS A 63 -12.70 -9.18 8.45
N VAL A 64 -12.07 -8.70 7.39
CA VAL A 64 -10.83 -7.88 7.51
C VAL A 64 -11.13 -6.41 7.79
N PHE A 65 -12.38 -5.99 7.56
CA PHE A 65 -12.83 -4.64 7.86
C PHE A 65 -13.44 -4.59 9.27
N TYR A 66 -12.73 -3.96 10.19
CA TYR A 66 -13.15 -3.80 11.57
C TYR A 66 -13.93 -2.49 11.76
N ASP A 67 -14.70 -2.41 12.85
CA ASP A 67 -15.43 -1.21 13.22
C ASP A 67 -14.45 -0.08 13.55
N ARG A 68 -14.67 1.07 12.94
CA ARG A 68 -13.86 2.26 13.12
C ARG A 68 -14.46 3.18 14.17
N LEU A 69 -13.62 3.88 14.90
CA LEU A 69 -14.07 4.83 15.90
C LEU A 69 -14.71 6.05 15.22
N SER A 70 -15.78 6.54 15.83
CA SER A 70 -16.48 7.76 15.35
C SER A 70 -15.66 9.03 15.58
N LYS A 71 -14.75 9.00 16.58
CA LYS A 71 -13.89 10.14 16.94
C LYS A 71 -12.65 10.17 16.04
N GLU A 72 -12.23 11.38 15.68
CA GLU A 72 -10.92 11.59 15.07
C GLU A 72 -9.82 11.15 16.05
N MET A 73 -8.87 10.38 15.53
CA MET A 73 -7.72 9.88 16.29
C MET A 73 -6.43 10.23 15.57
N TYR A 74 -5.42 10.55 16.36
CA TYR A 74 -4.06 10.75 15.88
C TYR A 74 -3.21 9.52 16.21
N SER A 75 -2.23 9.23 15.36
CA SER A 75 -1.17 8.30 15.72
C SER A 75 -0.28 8.92 16.79
N GLU A 76 0.42 8.09 17.54
CA GLU A 76 1.56 8.57 18.31
C GLU A 76 2.67 9.03 17.36
N ALA A 77 3.46 10.04 17.76
CA ALA A 77 4.62 10.45 17.02
C ALA A 77 5.67 9.33 17.03
N PHE A 78 6.21 8.98 15.88
CA PHE A 78 7.17 7.87 15.75
C PHE A 78 8.44 8.25 14.98
N ILE A 79 8.50 9.46 14.39
CA ILE A 79 9.69 9.93 13.70
C ILE A 79 10.71 10.45 14.72
N GLY A 80 11.57 9.57 15.22
CA GLY A 80 12.66 9.92 16.13
C GLY A 80 13.98 10.21 15.40
N GLU A 81 15.06 10.40 16.15
CA GLU A 81 16.37 10.81 15.63
C GLU A 81 16.90 9.91 14.50
N LYS A 82 16.70 8.58 14.60
CA LYS A 82 17.13 7.62 13.57
C LYS A 82 16.40 7.83 12.26
N GLN A 83 15.06 7.98 12.32
CA GLN A 83 14.24 8.23 11.15
C GLN A 83 14.57 9.58 10.52
N ILE A 84 14.74 10.64 11.33
CA ILE A 84 15.17 11.97 10.86
C ILE A 84 16.50 11.88 10.10
N LYS A 85 17.47 11.16 10.62
CA LYS A 85 18.74 10.95 9.92
C LYS A 85 18.55 10.28 8.57
N MET A 86 17.79 9.19 8.52
CA MET A 86 17.48 8.47 7.27
C MET A 86 16.72 9.34 6.27
N LEU A 87 15.71 10.08 6.73
CA LEU A 87 14.92 10.98 5.88
C LEU A 87 15.79 12.10 5.28
N LYS A 88 16.72 12.67 6.05
CA LYS A 88 17.71 13.65 5.56
C LYS A 88 18.66 13.05 4.52
N GLU A 89 19.08 11.80 4.70
CA GLU A 89 19.89 11.09 3.70
C GLU A 89 19.10 10.88 2.41
N ILE A 90 17.81 10.46 2.50
CA ILE A 90 16.91 10.33 1.35
C ILE A 90 16.75 11.68 0.64
N ALA A 91 16.44 12.74 1.37
CA ALA A 91 16.31 14.09 0.81
C ALA A 91 17.56 14.53 0.06
N SER A 92 18.76 14.25 0.62
CA SER A 92 20.04 14.54 -0.02
C SER A 92 20.23 13.78 -1.35
N VAL A 93 19.83 12.49 -1.40
CA VAL A 93 19.88 11.70 -2.63
C VAL A 93 18.94 12.28 -3.68
N LEU A 94 17.68 12.57 -3.31
CA LEU A 94 16.69 13.14 -4.20
C LEU A 94 17.11 14.49 -4.76
N ALA A 95 17.64 15.38 -3.92
CA ALA A 95 18.16 16.69 -4.33
C ALA A 95 19.34 16.55 -5.32
N ARG A 96 20.29 15.64 -5.05
CA ARG A 96 21.43 15.38 -5.94
C ARG A 96 20.99 14.92 -7.32
N HIS A 97 19.90 14.15 -7.41
CA HIS A 97 19.32 13.69 -8.67
C HIS A 97 18.30 14.68 -9.26
N ARG A 98 18.08 15.84 -8.65
CA ARG A 98 17.07 16.83 -9.07
C ARG A 98 15.69 16.22 -9.26
N ALA A 99 15.32 15.28 -8.39
CA ALA A 99 14.04 14.59 -8.46
C ALA A 99 12.89 15.56 -8.13
N ASN A 100 11.78 15.47 -8.88
CA ASN A 100 10.54 16.13 -8.50
C ASN A 100 9.86 15.28 -7.42
N VAL A 101 9.90 15.74 -6.18
CA VAL A 101 9.48 14.95 -5.00
C VAL A 101 8.06 15.31 -4.60
N LYS A 102 7.28 14.28 -4.28
CA LYS A 102 5.99 14.38 -3.61
C LYS A 102 5.96 13.35 -2.49
N ILE A 103 5.71 13.79 -1.28
CA ILE A 103 5.55 12.94 -0.09
C ILE A 103 4.05 12.81 0.17
N VAL A 104 3.55 11.60 0.09
CA VAL A 104 2.12 11.33 0.27
C VAL A 104 1.93 10.49 1.52
N ILE A 105 1.17 11.01 2.48
CA ILE A 105 0.70 10.23 3.61
C ILE A 105 -0.61 9.56 3.18
N SER A 106 -0.57 8.24 3.08
CA SER A 106 -1.67 7.45 2.52
C SER A 106 -2.94 7.50 3.37
N PRO A 107 -4.12 7.53 2.74
CA PRO A 107 -5.39 7.36 3.45
C PRO A 107 -5.54 5.90 3.86
N LEU A 108 -5.37 5.58 5.14
CA LEU A 108 -5.55 4.24 5.67
C LEU A 108 -6.97 4.01 6.16
N TYR A 109 -7.44 2.77 6.07
CA TYR A 109 -8.81 2.38 6.48
C TYR A 109 -9.12 2.72 7.95
N ASP A 110 -8.11 2.69 8.83
CA ASP A 110 -8.27 2.94 10.27
C ASP A 110 -8.64 4.40 10.61
N GLN A 111 -8.56 5.30 9.63
CA GLN A 111 -8.88 6.73 9.78
C GLN A 111 -8.06 7.44 10.87
N LYS A 112 -6.89 6.90 11.23
CA LYS A 112 -5.98 7.63 12.11
C LYS A 112 -5.24 8.71 11.34
N LYS A 113 -5.26 9.90 11.90
CA LYS A 113 -4.48 11.02 11.39
C LYS A 113 -3.03 10.90 11.85
N MET A 114 -2.10 11.18 10.97
CA MET A 114 -0.69 11.22 11.34
C MET A 114 -0.42 12.27 12.40
N ALA A 115 0.48 12.01 13.34
CA ALA A 115 0.88 12.97 14.36
C ALA A 115 1.35 14.28 13.72
N VAL A 116 0.93 15.40 14.29
CA VAL A 116 1.28 16.74 13.76
C VAL A 116 2.79 16.92 13.76
N GLU A 117 3.45 16.47 14.81
CA GLU A 117 4.91 16.54 14.96
C GLU A 117 5.64 15.82 13.83
N ASP A 118 5.14 14.65 13.41
CA ASP A 118 5.72 13.87 12.32
C ASP A 118 5.53 14.56 10.95
N ILE A 119 4.36 15.18 10.74
CA ILE A 119 4.08 15.99 9.54
C ILE A 119 5.03 17.19 9.46
N GLU A 120 5.23 17.89 10.58
CA GLU A 120 6.15 19.03 10.68
C GLU A 120 7.59 18.62 10.34
N ILE A 121 8.06 17.49 10.88
CA ILE A 121 9.39 16.94 10.56
C ILE A 121 9.51 16.64 9.04
N LEU A 122 8.50 16.06 8.43
CA LEU A 122 8.52 15.79 6.99
C LEU A 122 8.58 17.08 6.18
N LYS A 123 7.81 18.09 6.54
CA LYS A 123 7.81 19.40 5.89
C LYS A 123 9.14 20.14 6.05
N ASP A 124 9.74 20.08 7.23
CA ASP A 124 11.06 20.65 7.49
C ASP A 124 12.17 20.03 6.64
N ILE A 125 12.09 18.71 6.41
CA ILE A 125 13.12 17.98 5.65
C ILE A 125 12.93 18.11 4.13
N PHE A 126 11.70 17.99 3.64
CA PHE A 126 11.40 17.90 2.21
C PHE A 126 10.83 19.20 1.62
N GLY A 127 10.27 20.07 2.45
CA GLY A 127 9.62 21.31 2.07
C GLY A 127 8.10 21.27 2.23
N GLU A 128 7.53 22.40 2.62
CA GLU A 128 6.10 22.59 2.92
C GLU A 128 5.18 22.13 1.78
N ASN A 129 5.53 22.50 0.53
CA ASN A 129 4.68 22.31 -0.64
C ASN A 129 4.81 20.94 -1.31
N VAL A 130 5.53 19.99 -0.71
CA VAL A 130 5.72 18.66 -1.27
C VAL A 130 5.16 17.54 -0.40
N VAL A 131 4.65 17.88 0.79
CA VAL A 131 4.04 16.95 1.74
C VAL A 131 2.52 17.06 1.66
N TYR A 132 1.87 15.97 1.29
CA TYR A 132 0.41 15.86 1.13
C TYR A 132 -0.13 14.85 2.11
N ASP A 133 -0.95 15.31 3.05
CA ASP A 133 -1.52 14.47 4.11
C ASP A 133 -2.96 14.07 3.75
N PHE A 134 -3.14 12.79 3.38
CA PHE A 134 -4.45 12.17 3.19
C PHE A 134 -4.82 11.22 4.34
N SER A 135 -4.10 11.26 5.46
CA SER A 135 -4.42 10.47 6.64
C SER A 135 -5.69 10.98 7.35
N GLY A 136 -6.22 10.17 8.24
CA GLY A 136 -7.39 10.56 9.02
C GLY A 136 -8.71 10.33 8.29
N LYS A 137 -9.77 10.95 8.80
CA LYS A 137 -11.12 10.85 8.27
C LYS A 137 -11.33 11.80 7.10
N ASN A 138 -11.57 11.28 5.91
CA ASN A 138 -11.78 12.04 4.68
C ASN A 138 -12.58 11.22 3.66
N GLU A 139 -12.89 11.81 2.50
CA GLU A 139 -13.65 11.19 1.42
C GLU A 139 -13.08 9.84 0.94
N PHE A 140 -11.76 9.65 0.98
CA PHE A 140 -11.13 8.40 0.58
C PHE A 140 -11.30 7.31 1.65
N THR A 141 -11.33 7.68 2.92
CA THR A 141 -11.36 6.74 4.04
C THR A 141 -12.76 6.40 4.52
N GLU A 142 -13.79 7.16 4.14
CA GLU A 142 -15.16 6.93 4.61
C GLU A 142 -15.78 5.66 4.07
N ASP A 143 -15.57 5.35 2.77
CA ASP A 143 -16.13 4.17 2.13
C ASP A 143 -15.14 3.00 2.14
N TYR A 144 -15.50 1.87 2.81
CA TYR A 144 -14.68 0.66 2.79
C TYR A 144 -14.46 0.10 1.38
N ARG A 145 -15.34 0.39 0.43
CA ARG A 145 -15.21 -0.02 -0.97
C ARG A 145 -14.08 0.66 -1.71
N ASN A 146 -13.46 1.65 -1.10
CA ASN A 146 -12.21 2.24 -1.57
C ASN A 146 -10.98 1.35 -1.30
N TYR A 147 -11.16 0.21 -0.62
CA TYR A 147 -10.09 -0.66 -0.18
C TYR A 147 -10.31 -2.10 -0.62
N TYR A 148 -9.22 -2.81 -0.87
CA TYR A 148 -9.23 -4.27 -0.98
C TYR A 148 -9.28 -4.93 0.41
N GLU A 149 -8.60 -4.34 1.37
CA GLU A 149 -8.56 -4.67 2.79
C GLU A 149 -8.04 -3.45 3.57
N CYS A 150 -7.84 -3.55 4.88
CA CYS A 150 -7.54 -2.39 5.75
C CYS A 150 -6.24 -1.63 5.46
N SER A 151 -5.36 -2.14 4.59
CA SER A 151 -4.05 -1.52 4.29
C SER A 151 -3.89 -1.04 2.85
N HIS A 152 -4.67 -1.59 1.91
CA HIS A 152 -4.49 -1.32 0.49
C HIS A 152 -5.74 -0.71 -0.15
N TYR A 153 -5.65 0.55 -0.51
CA TYR A 153 -6.70 1.21 -1.27
C TYR A 153 -6.64 0.84 -2.75
N ARG A 154 -7.79 0.98 -3.42
CA ARG A 154 -7.99 0.61 -4.82
C ARG A 154 -7.39 1.65 -5.79
N PRO A 155 -7.13 1.28 -7.07
CA PRO A 155 -6.48 2.15 -8.04
C PRO A 155 -7.17 3.48 -8.30
N HIS A 156 -8.51 3.55 -8.16
CA HIS A 156 -9.22 4.82 -8.35
C HIS A 156 -8.89 5.84 -7.26
N VAL A 157 -8.64 5.40 -6.01
CA VAL A 157 -8.18 6.28 -4.93
C VAL A 157 -6.78 6.80 -5.23
N ALA A 158 -5.85 5.89 -5.66
CA ALA A 158 -4.50 6.31 -6.06
C ALA A 158 -4.55 7.36 -7.17
N ARG A 159 -5.42 7.18 -8.15
CA ARG A 159 -5.59 8.13 -9.26
C ARG A 159 -6.12 9.47 -8.77
N ALA A 160 -7.16 9.47 -7.93
CA ALA A 160 -7.70 10.71 -7.37
C ALA A 160 -6.66 11.47 -6.52
N ILE A 161 -5.83 10.76 -5.74
CA ILE A 161 -4.70 11.36 -5.02
C ILE A 161 -3.72 12.00 -6.01
N LEU A 162 -3.31 11.28 -7.06
CA LEU A 162 -2.40 11.82 -8.07
C LEU A 162 -2.98 13.05 -8.75
N ASP A 163 -4.25 13.02 -9.17
CA ASP A 163 -4.94 14.13 -9.81
C ASP A 163 -5.03 15.36 -8.89
N SER A 164 -4.99 15.18 -7.57
CA SER A 164 -5.04 16.29 -6.60
C SER A 164 -3.68 16.93 -6.32
N ILE A 165 -2.57 16.26 -6.66
CA ILE A 165 -1.20 16.72 -6.37
C ILE A 165 -0.40 17.11 -7.61
N TYR A 166 -0.95 16.90 -8.80
CA TYR A 166 -0.38 17.27 -10.10
C TYR A 166 -1.32 18.16 -10.91
#